data_080bec9411c1cce47e568ed770702735
#
_entry.id   080bec9411c1cce47e568ed770702735
#
_cell.length_a   1.000
_cell.length_b   1.000
_cell.length_c   1.000
_cell.angle_alpha   90.00
_cell.angle_beta   90.00
_cell.angle_gamma   90.00
#
_symmetry.space_group_name_H-M   'P 1'
#
loop_
_entity.id
_entity.type
_entity.pdbx_description
1 polymer ?
#
loop_
_entity_poly.entity_id
_entity_poly.type
_entity_poly.pdbx_seq_one_letter_code
_entity_poly.pdbx_strand_id
1 'polypeptide(L)'
;LHMSSFTKIIAPGVRMGYMLGEADTLAKIAKIAEDTYISPVYVAHGIAYEWCRRGHLPEQIEKLKKLYAPRLDACLAAIDRYMPDAQATRPDGGFFISVTLPEGVLTTAVRTAAAKRNLNLADGLAFFPNGGGERFLRLPFCALTPEQIDDGIRRLADSVNEVRA
;
A
#
# COMPACT_ATOMS: atom_id res chain seq x y z
N LEU A 1 -19.92 1.92 7.04
CA LEU A 1 -18.82 2.19 7.96
C LEU A 1 -17.58 2.62 7.17
N HIS A 2 -17.05 3.82 7.44
CA HIS A 2 -15.80 4.31 6.89
C HIS A 2 -14.70 4.20 7.94
N MET A 3 -13.54 3.67 7.56
CA MET A 3 -12.37 3.56 8.44
C MET A 3 -11.18 4.23 7.78
N SER A 4 -10.43 5.01 8.57
CA SER A 4 -9.22 5.67 8.11
C SER A 4 -8.17 5.77 9.21
N SER A 5 -6.96 6.23 8.86
CA SER A 5 -5.84 6.26 9.79
C SER A 5 -4.93 7.46 9.54
N PHE A 6 -4.41 8.02 10.61
CA PHE A 6 -3.37 9.04 10.58
C PHE A 6 -1.95 8.47 10.46
N THR A 7 -1.81 7.14 10.54
CA THR A 7 -0.51 6.45 10.42
C THR A 7 0.31 6.85 9.19
N LYS A 8 -0.37 7.09 8.05
CA LYS A 8 0.30 7.43 6.78
C LYS A 8 0.27 8.92 6.46
N ILE A 9 -0.52 9.69 7.21
CA ILE A 9 -0.66 11.14 7.01
C ILE A 9 0.23 11.91 7.97
N ILE A 10 0.21 11.58 9.27
CA ILE A 10 1.03 12.24 10.29
C ILE A 10 2.36 11.49 10.46
N ALA A 11 2.31 10.30 11.07
CA ALA A 11 3.48 9.46 11.29
C ALA A 11 3.08 8.03 11.66
N PRO A 12 3.86 7.01 11.28
CA PRO A 12 3.58 5.62 11.62
C PRO A 12 3.49 5.35 13.12
N GLY A 13 4.30 6.07 13.93
CA GLY A 13 4.36 5.92 15.38
C GLY A 13 3.14 6.46 16.15
N VAL A 14 2.30 7.29 15.52
CA VAL A 14 1.09 7.84 16.16
C VAL A 14 0.06 6.74 16.45
N ARG A 15 0.02 5.68 15.67
CA ARG A 15 -0.86 4.52 15.87
C ARG A 15 -2.34 4.90 16.10
N MET A 16 -2.85 5.89 15.38
CA MET A 16 -4.21 6.39 15.50
C MET A 16 -5.01 6.17 14.22
N GLY A 17 -6.25 5.73 14.37
CA GLY A 17 -7.25 5.64 13.33
C GLY A 17 -8.60 6.14 13.84
N TYR A 18 -9.58 6.20 12.94
CA TYR A 18 -10.95 6.56 13.27
C TYR A 18 -11.95 5.81 12.42
N MET A 19 -13.17 5.73 12.93
CA MET A 19 -14.31 5.16 12.23
C MET A 19 -15.45 6.18 12.17
N LEU A 20 -16.13 6.24 11.03
CA LEU A 20 -17.34 7.05 10.81
C LEU A 20 -18.46 6.12 10.33
N GLY A 21 -19.66 6.28 10.85
CA GLY A 21 -20.78 5.44 10.46
C GLY A 21 -22.01 5.70 11.30
N GLU A 22 -23.00 4.82 11.17
CA GLU A 22 -24.25 4.87 11.91
C GLU A 22 -24.00 4.73 13.41
N ALA A 23 -24.72 5.54 14.21
CA ALA A 23 -24.52 5.64 15.66
C ALA A 23 -24.66 4.28 16.37
N ASP A 24 -25.68 3.50 16.03
CA ASP A 24 -25.93 2.19 16.64
C ASP A 24 -24.80 1.18 16.34
N THR A 25 -24.24 1.23 15.14
CA THR A 25 -23.10 0.38 14.77
C THR A 25 -21.85 0.80 15.53
N LEU A 26 -21.58 2.09 15.59
CA LEU A 26 -20.43 2.63 16.33
C LEU A 26 -20.53 2.38 17.83
N ALA A 27 -21.73 2.47 18.42
CA ALA A 27 -21.95 2.17 19.83
C ALA A 27 -21.61 0.70 20.18
N LYS A 28 -21.99 -0.25 19.32
CA LYS A 28 -21.64 -1.67 19.51
C LYS A 28 -20.13 -1.88 19.41
N ILE A 29 -19.45 -1.25 18.45
CA ILE A 29 -17.99 -1.33 18.30
C ILE A 29 -17.29 -0.70 19.51
N ALA A 30 -17.77 0.48 19.97
CA ALA A 30 -17.24 1.16 21.14
C ALA A 30 -17.34 0.31 22.40
N LYS A 31 -18.47 -0.40 22.59
CA LYS A 31 -18.64 -1.31 23.72
C LYS A 31 -17.67 -2.48 23.69
N ILE A 32 -17.43 -3.08 22.52
CA ILE A 32 -16.42 -4.14 22.36
C ILE A 32 -15.02 -3.59 22.65
N ALA A 33 -14.72 -2.39 22.17
CA ALA A 33 -13.44 -1.73 22.41
C ALA A 33 -13.20 -1.46 23.91
N GLU A 34 -14.22 -0.95 24.61
CA GLU A 34 -14.18 -0.77 26.07
C GLU A 34 -13.89 -2.07 26.81
N ASP A 35 -14.55 -3.17 26.42
CA ASP A 35 -14.41 -4.48 27.05
C ASP A 35 -13.08 -5.18 26.71
N THR A 36 -12.35 -4.73 25.68
CA THR A 36 -11.08 -5.34 25.22
C THR A 36 -9.84 -4.56 25.66
N TYR A 37 -9.77 -3.26 25.37
CA TYR A 37 -8.56 -2.45 25.64
C TYR A 37 -8.87 -1.16 26.43
N ILE A 38 -10.10 -0.98 26.89
CA ILE A 38 -10.59 0.10 27.76
C ILE A 38 -10.55 1.48 27.08
N SER A 39 -9.38 1.94 26.69
CA SER A 39 -9.20 3.23 26.02
C SER A 39 -8.02 3.22 25.05
N PRO A 40 -8.06 4.04 24.00
CA PRO A 40 -6.93 4.25 23.13
C PRO A 40 -5.81 5.06 23.82
N VAL A 41 -4.67 5.21 23.12
CA VAL A 41 -3.52 5.99 23.62
C VAL A 41 -3.85 7.49 23.54
N TYR A 42 -4.26 8.09 24.65
CA TYR A 42 -4.69 9.50 24.71
C TYR A 42 -3.63 10.50 24.25
N VAL A 43 -2.35 10.26 24.51
CA VAL A 43 -1.28 11.13 24.03
C VAL A 43 -1.26 11.22 22.49
N ALA A 44 -1.43 10.08 21.81
CA ALA A 44 -1.52 10.05 20.35
C ALA A 44 -2.75 10.79 19.82
N HIS A 45 -3.89 10.65 20.51
CA HIS A 45 -5.12 11.39 20.19
C HIS A 45 -4.93 12.89 20.37
N GLY A 46 -4.31 13.33 21.48
CA GLY A 46 -4.01 14.74 21.73
C GLY A 46 -3.09 15.33 20.66
N ILE A 47 -2.05 14.61 20.25
CA ILE A 47 -1.15 15.02 19.16
C ILE A 47 -1.94 15.18 17.84
N ALA A 48 -2.71 14.19 17.44
CA ALA A 48 -3.48 14.26 16.20
C ALA A 48 -4.55 15.35 16.23
N TYR A 49 -5.24 15.52 17.38
CA TYR A 49 -6.23 16.59 17.57
C TYR A 49 -5.59 17.97 17.41
N GLU A 50 -4.53 18.27 18.16
CA GLU A 50 -3.85 19.57 18.10
C GLU A 50 -3.26 19.84 16.72
N TRP A 51 -2.72 18.82 16.06
CA TRP A 51 -2.15 18.93 14.73
C TRP A 51 -3.25 19.28 13.69
N CYS A 52 -4.39 18.62 13.74
CA CYS A 52 -5.54 18.93 12.88
C CYS A 52 -6.15 20.31 13.22
N ARG A 53 -6.33 20.62 14.51
CA ARG A 53 -6.91 21.89 14.97
C ARG A 53 -6.08 23.10 14.54
N ARG A 54 -4.77 22.95 14.48
CA ARG A 54 -3.84 23.99 14.01
C ARG A 54 -3.79 24.12 12.48
N GLY A 55 -4.56 23.35 11.74
CA GLY A 55 -4.67 23.47 10.29
C GLY A 55 -3.54 22.80 9.49
N HIS A 56 -2.73 21.92 10.10
CA HIS A 56 -1.62 21.26 9.42
C HIS A 56 -2.07 20.18 8.43
N LEU A 57 -3.30 19.66 8.56
CA LEU A 57 -3.77 18.54 7.73
C LEU A 57 -3.81 18.87 6.23
N PRO A 58 -4.42 19.97 5.77
CA PRO A 58 -4.47 20.29 4.33
C PRO A 58 -3.08 20.47 3.72
N GLU A 59 -2.19 21.19 4.40
CA GLU A 59 -0.82 21.41 3.92
C GLU A 59 -0.05 20.10 3.77
N GLN A 60 -0.18 19.20 4.74
CA GLN A 60 0.46 17.89 4.70
C GLN A 60 -0.07 17.03 3.57
N ILE A 61 -1.38 17.02 3.33
CA ILE A 61 -1.97 16.30 2.21
C ILE A 61 -1.36 16.77 0.89
N GLU A 62 -1.24 18.08 0.67
CA GLU A 62 -0.63 18.62 -0.54
C GLU A 62 0.87 18.27 -0.66
N LYS A 63 1.60 18.25 0.44
CA LYS A 63 3.00 17.76 0.46
C LYS A 63 3.09 16.28 0.06
N LEU A 64 2.20 15.44 0.59
CA LEU A 64 2.19 14.01 0.28
C LEU A 64 1.79 13.74 -1.18
N LYS A 65 0.82 14.48 -1.74
CA LYS A 65 0.48 14.40 -3.16
C LYS A 65 1.68 14.70 -4.05
N LYS A 66 2.37 15.82 -3.80
CA LYS A 66 3.57 16.20 -4.54
C LYS A 66 4.70 15.17 -4.41
N LEU A 67 4.79 14.49 -3.28
CA LEU A 67 5.81 13.48 -3.03
C LEU A 67 5.50 12.17 -3.76
N TYR A 68 4.24 11.74 -3.77
CA TYR A 68 3.87 10.41 -4.25
C TYR A 68 3.45 10.37 -5.71
N ALA A 69 2.89 11.43 -6.28
CA ALA A 69 2.46 11.45 -7.68
C ALA A 69 3.59 11.09 -8.66
N PRO A 70 4.80 11.70 -8.59
CA PRO A 70 5.88 11.32 -9.51
C PRO A 70 6.34 9.87 -9.36
N ARG A 71 6.20 9.28 -8.17
CA ARG A 71 6.55 7.89 -7.91
C ARG A 71 5.52 6.92 -8.49
N LEU A 72 4.24 7.26 -8.39
CA LEU A 72 3.16 6.51 -9.02
C LEU A 72 3.33 6.54 -10.55
N ASP A 73 3.55 7.72 -11.11
CA ASP A 73 3.76 7.90 -12.55
C ASP A 73 4.95 7.07 -13.04
N ALA A 74 6.08 7.12 -12.35
CA ALA A 74 7.26 6.31 -12.68
C ALA A 74 6.96 4.80 -12.60
N CYS A 75 6.23 4.36 -11.59
CA CYS A 75 5.87 2.95 -11.43
C CYS A 75 4.97 2.47 -12.58
N LEU A 76 3.94 3.22 -12.93
CA LEU A 76 3.04 2.89 -14.03
C LEU A 76 3.76 2.92 -15.38
N ALA A 77 4.57 3.94 -15.64
CA ALA A 77 5.36 4.04 -16.87
C ALA A 77 6.37 2.88 -17.02
N ALA A 78 7.01 2.47 -15.93
CA ALA A 78 7.93 1.35 -15.92
C ALA A 78 7.21 0.01 -16.16
N ILE A 79 6.03 -0.20 -15.56
CA ILE A 79 5.20 -1.39 -15.82
C ILE A 79 4.79 -1.44 -17.31
N ASP A 80 4.28 -0.34 -17.86
CA ASP A 80 3.89 -0.28 -19.28
C ASP A 80 5.06 -0.56 -20.22
N ARG A 81 6.27 -0.12 -19.86
CA ARG A 81 7.50 -0.30 -20.66
C ARG A 81 8.06 -1.71 -20.59
N TYR A 82 8.18 -2.27 -19.39
CA TYR A 82 8.92 -3.52 -19.16
C TYR A 82 8.02 -4.74 -19.02
N MET A 83 6.74 -4.55 -18.71
CA MET A 83 5.78 -5.63 -18.46
C MET A 83 4.43 -5.39 -19.18
N PRO A 84 4.41 -5.16 -20.50
CA PRO A 84 3.19 -4.78 -21.24
C PRO A 84 2.09 -5.86 -21.20
N ASP A 85 2.46 -7.12 -20.94
CA ASP A 85 1.51 -8.24 -20.84
C ASP A 85 0.91 -8.38 -19.41
N ALA A 86 1.36 -7.61 -18.44
CA ALA A 86 0.83 -7.62 -17.08
C ALA A 86 -0.34 -6.63 -16.95
N GLN A 87 -1.33 -6.99 -16.16
CA GLN A 87 -2.45 -6.09 -15.86
C GLN A 87 -2.17 -5.35 -14.55
N ALA A 88 -2.08 -4.03 -14.60
CA ALA A 88 -1.85 -3.20 -13.44
C ALA A 88 -3.05 -2.30 -13.14
N THR A 89 -3.39 -2.13 -11.85
CA THR A 89 -4.35 -1.12 -11.44
C THR A 89 -3.74 0.28 -11.62
N ARG A 90 -4.60 1.26 -11.94
CA ARG A 90 -4.20 2.68 -12.06
C ARG A 90 -4.95 3.49 -11.02
N PRO A 91 -4.48 3.49 -9.76
CA PRO A 91 -5.18 4.17 -8.67
C PRO A 91 -4.99 5.69 -8.73
N ASP A 92 -6.00 6.44 -8.29
CA ASP A 92 -5.92 7.90 -8.11
C ASP A 92 -5.12 8.31 -6.86
N GLY A 93 -4.63 7.34 -6.08
CA GLY A 93 -3.87 7.57 -4.86
C GLY A 93 -3.55 6.30 -4.10
N GLY A 94 -3.15 6.44 -2.84
CA GLY A 94 -2.73 5.32 -2.01
C GLY A 94 -1.22 5.11 -2.06
N PHE A 95 -0.76 3.86 -1.84
CA PHE A 95 0.66 3.52 -1.68
C PHE A 95 1.08 2.28 -2.48
N PHE A 96 0.12 1.62 -3.11
CA PHE A 96 0.31 0.33 -3.75
C PHE A 96 -0.37 0.27 -5.11
N ILE A 97 0.27 -0.44 -6.03
CA ILE A 97 -0.31 -0.90 -7.29
C ILE A 97 -0.49 -2.41 -7.19
N SER A 98 -1.65 -2.90 -7.61
CA SER A 98 -1.89 -4.32 -7.83
C SER A 98 -1.50 -4.69 -9.25
N VAL A 99 -0.70 -5.75 -9.40
CA VAL A 99 -0.28 -6.27 -10.69
C VAL A 99 -0.69 -7.72 -10.79
N THR A 100 -1.38 -8.08 -11.85
CA THR A 100 -1.67 -9.48 -12.22
C THR A 100 -0.66 -9.91 -13.30
N LEU A 101 0.14 -10.91 -12.99
CA LEU A 101 1.12 -11.47 -13.92
C LEU A 101 0.44 -12.18 -15.09
N PRO A 102 1.12 -12.33 -16.24
CA PRO A 102 0.61 -13.06 -17.39
C PRO A 102 0.21 -14.51 -17.05
N GLU A 103 -0.60 -15.13 -17.89
CA GLU A 103 -0.97 -16.52 -17.73
C GLU A 103 0.24 -17.45 -17.69
N GLY A 104 0.17 -18.46 -16.84
CA GLY A 104 1.26 -19.43 -16.65
C GLY A 104 2.41 -18.93 -15.74
N VAL A 105 2.42 -17.65 -15.36
CA VAL A 105 3.47 -17.08 -14.49
C VAL A 105 3.00 -17.01 -13.06
N LEU A 106 3.57 -17.83 -12.18
CA LEU A 106 3.22 -17.88 -10.77
C LEU A 106 4.07 -16.90 -9.95
N THR A 107 3.41 -16.16 -9.06
CA THR A 107 4.05 -15.22 -8.13
C THR A 107 5.15 -15.88 -7.29
N THR A 108 4.97 -17.12 -6.85
CA THR A 108 5.95 -17.87 -6.06
C THR A 108 7.27 -18.10 -6.81
N ALA A 109 7.19 -18.47 -8.10
CA ALA A 109 8.37 -18.64 -8.95
C ALA A 109 9.06 -17.29 -9.22
N VAL A 110 8.28 -16.24 -9.53
CA VAL A 110 8.80 -14.89 -9.75
C VAL A 110 9.51 -14.35 -8.51
N ARG A 111 8.96 -14.58 -7.29
CA ARG A 111 9.61 -14.18 -6.04
C ARG A 111 10.99 -14.82 -5.88
N THR A 112 11.10 -16.10 -6.20
CA THR A 112 12.38 -16.82 -6.15
C THR A 112 13.42 -16.25 -7.14
N ALA A 113 13.00 -15.96 -8.37
CA ALA A 113 13.86 -15.33 -9.38
C ALA A 113 14.23 -13.87 -9.01
N ALA A 114 13.28 -13.11 -8.47
CA ALA A 114 13.46 -11.72 -8.02
C ALA A 114 14.47 -11.62 -6.85
N ALA A 115 14.43 -12.56 -5.92
CA ALA A 115 15.37 -12.59 -4.79
C ALA A 115 16.83 -12.70 -5.26
N LYS A 116 17.12 -13.44 -6.35
CA LYS A 116 18.46 -13.50 -6.97
C LYS A 116 18.93 -12.13 -7.51
N ARG A 117 18.00 -11.22 -7.76
CA ARG A 117 18.23 -9.85 -8.26
C ARG A 117 18.12 -8.78 -7.17
N ASN A 118 18.21 -9.19 -5.90
CA ASN A 118 18.02 -8.30 -4.74
C ASN A 118 16.69 -7.54 -4.75
N LEU A 119 15.62 -8.20 -5.23
CA LEU A 119 14.27 -7.66 -5.23
C LEU A 119 13.37 -8.52 -4.32
N ASN A 120 12.98 -7.94 -3.18
CA ASN A 120 12.11 -8.60 -2.21
C ASN A 120 10.65 -8.30 -2.51
N LEU A 121 9.86 -9.30 -2.84
CA LEU A 121 8.44 -9.18 -3.13
C LEU A 121 7.61 -9.78 -1.98
N ALA A 122 6.52 -9.12 -1.63
CA ALA A 122 5.54 -9.66 -0.70
C ALA A 122 4.87 -10.92 -1.29
N ASP A 123 4.41 -11.81 -0.41
CA ASP A 123 3.65 -12.99 -0.84
C ASP A 123 2.25 -12.57 -1.27
N GLY A 124 1.95 -12.72 -2.57
CA GLY A 124 0.65 -12.38 -3.15
C GLY A 124 -0.49 -13.21 -2.57
N LEU A 125 -0.24 -14.48 -2.27
CA LEU A 125 -1.23 -15.41 -1.72
C LEU A 125 -1.78 -14.94 -0.36
N ALA A 126 -0.95 -14.27 0.45
CA ALA A 126 -1.35 -13.77 1.77
C ALA A 126 -2.48 -12.71 1.73
N PHE A 127 -2.78 -12.15 0.57
CA PHE A 127 -3.88 -11.19 0.39
C PHE A 127 -5.22 -11.83 0.05
N PHE A 128 -5.28 -13.15 -0.09
CA PHE A 128 -6.45 -13.91 -0.53
C PHE A 128 -6.82 -14.99 0.49
N PRO A 129 -7.60 -14.68 1.52
CA PRO A 129 -7.90 -15.60 2.62
C PRO A 129 -8.70 -16.86 2.19
N ASN A 130 -9.41 -16.77 1.06
CA ASN A 130 -10.22 -17.87 0.52
C ASN A 130 -9.56 -18.58 -0.68
N GLY A 131 -8.24 -18.41 -0.85
CA GLY A 131 -7.52 -18.93 -2.00
C GLY A 131 -7.53 -17.97 -3.19
N GLY A 132 -6.65 -18.20 -4.17
CA GLY A 132 -6.38 -17.30 -5.28
C GLY A 132 -5.09 -16.50 -5.07
N GLY A 133 -4.81 -15.56 -5.96
CA GLY A 133 -3.66 -14.67 -5.86
C GLY A 133 -2.35 -15.26 -6.40
N GLU A 134 -2.40 -16.40 -7.09
CA GLU A 134 -1.22 -17.10 -7.63
C GLU A 134 -0.43 -16.25 -8.61
N ARG A 135 -1.07 -15.26 -9.24
CA ARG A 135 -0.46 -14.32 -10.19
C ARG A 135 -0.46 -12.86 -9.67
N PHE A 136 -0.83 -12.66 -8.40
CA PHE A 136 -0.99 -11.33 -7.83
C PHE A 136 0.30 -10.82 -7.19
N LEU A 137 0.65 -9.57 -7.51
CA LEU A 137 1.69 -8.80 -6.83
C LEU A 137 1.11 -7.49 -6.30
N ARG A 138 1.53 -7.09 -5.10
CA ARG A 138 1.27 -5.77 -4.55
C ARG A 138 2.58 -5.00 -4.46
N LEU A 139 2.73 -3.98 -5.31
CA LEU A 139 3.95 -3.20 -5.41
C LEU A 139 3.79 -1.86 -4.68
N PRO A 140 4.63 -1.57 -3.67
CA PRO A 140 4.66 -0.26 -3.03
C PRO A 140 5.44 0.73 -3.89
N PHE A 141 4.91 1.95 -4.07
CA PHE A 141 5.63 3.05 -4.74
C PHE A 141 6.01 4.19 -3.79
N CYS A 142 5.69 4.08 -2.50
CA CYS A 142 5.79 5.20 -1.57
C CYS A 142 7.20 5.44 -0.98
N ALA A 143 8.12 4.46 -1.02
CA ALA A 143 9.37 4.51 -0.27
C ALA A 143 10.61 4.81 -1.12
N LEU A 144 10.56 4.57 -2.42
CA LEU A 144 11.70 4.66 -3.33
C LEU A 144 11.64 5.92 -4.19
N THR A 145 12.78 6.32 -4.78
CA THR A 145 12.79 7.38 -5.80
C THR A 145 12.24 6.87 -7.14
N PRO A 146 11.81 7.76 -8.06
CA PRO A 146 11.39 7.35 -9.40
C PRO A 146 12.41 6.46 -10.12
N GLU A 147 13.71 6.76 -10.02
CA GLU A 147 14.79 5.99 -10.65
C GLU A 147 14.94 4.60 -10.03
N GLN A 148 14.82 4.50 -8.71
CA GLN A 148 14.83 3.22 -7.99
C GLN A 148 13.61 2.37 -8.32
N ILE A 149 12.46 3.00 -8.53
CA ILE A 149 11.23 2.33 -8.95
C ILE A 149 11.40 1.78 -10.37
N ASP A 150 11.90 2.57 -11.31
CA ASP A 150 12.14 2.12 -12.70
C ASP A 150 13.09 0.91 -12.72
N ASP A 151 14.24 0.97 -12.02
CA ASP A 151 15.17 -0.15 -11.91
C ASP A 151 14.53 -1.39 -11.24
N GLY A 152 13.74 -1.18 -10.18
CA GLY A 152 13.03 -2.25 -9.49
C GLY A 152 12.02 -2.98 -10.40
N ILE A 153 11.24 -2.23 -11.18
CA ILE A 153 10.29 -2.81 -12.15
C ILE A 153 11.02 -3.51 -13.30
N ARG A 154 12.15 -2.99 -13.78
CA ARG A 154 12.99 -3.66 -14.76
C ARG A 154 13.48 -5.02 -14.25
N ARG A 155 14.02 -5.08 -13.02
CA ARG A 155 14.45 -6.35 -12.38
C ARG A 155 13.27 -7.31 -12.18
N LEU A 156 12.08 -6.81 -11.89
CA LEU A 156 10.87 -7.61 -11.80
C LEU A 156 10.54 -8.22 -13.17
N ALA A 157 10.58 -7.44 -14.24
CA ALA A 157 10.34 -7.91 -15.61
C ALA A 157 11.35 -8.99 -16.02
N ASP A 158 12.64 -8.80 -15.72
CA ASP A 158 13.68 -9.80 -15.94
C ASP A 158 13.38 -11.12 -15.20
N SER A 159 12.83 -11.02 -13.98
CA SER A 159 12.44 -12.18 -13.18
C SER A 159 11.21 -12.89 -13.74
N VAL A 160 10.24 -12.14 -14.28
CA VAL A 160 9.08 -12.69 -14.98
C VAL A 160 9.50 -13.42 -16.25
N ASN A 161 10.42 -12.84 -17.02
CA ASN A 161 10.93 -13.44 -18.26
C ASN A 161 11.74 -14.73 -17.99
N GLU A 162 12.54 -14.77 -16.90
CA GLU A 162 13.24 -16.00 -16.48
C GLU A 162 12.26 -17.16 -16.16
N VAL A 163 11.10 -16.84 -15.57
CA VAL A 163 10.09 -17.85 -15.21
C VAL A 163 9.26 -18.31 -16.42
N ARG A 164 9.16 -17.48 -17.47
CA ARG A 164 8.43 -17.79 -18.72
C ARG A 164 9.27 -18.65 -19.69
N ALA A 165 10.59 -18.60 -19.59
CA ALA A 165 11.53 -19.34 -20.45
C ALA A 165 11.61 -20.81 -20.05
#